data_08a202126851d8f16cd4bd85980f59cf
#
_entry.id   08a202126851d8f16cd4bd85980f59cf
#
_cell.length_a   1.000
_cell.length_b   1.000
_cell.length_c   1.000
_cell.angle_alpha   90.00
_cell.angle_beta   90.00
_cell.angle_gamma   90.00
#
_symmetry.space_group_name_H-M   'P 1'
#
loop_
_entity.id
_entity.type
_entity.pdbx_description
1 polymer ?
#
loop_
_entity_poly.entity_id
_entity_poly.type
_entity_poly.pdbx_seq_one_letter_code
_entity_poly.pdbx_strand_id
1 'polypeptide(L)'
;MPSLRDLKIGGNGLTGPLDSSITSLHNLEVLDMPRNALTVLPDGLADLVRLRVLNIAENSFTSLPFEKLRGLPLTELLAAKNKLSGTLIPAEVDELPNLQILDVTSNSLTSLNVSGNLRLPVLHQLSCSCNRLTSLPNMSSWVSLLTLAAEDNNIEVIPEGFVTLPKVKNVDFNGNNLRVLDDRIGGMASLDILRVGGNPLRDKKFAGMATEDIKRALKARMAPAEEDLDKVGDGDGASSMLVLEFGTFSNLRKDIAEEDLDKEGDGDGAFYSAPVSPISPRPTTSDWLVKTGGILDRSNTQSHSLNPVAAASVAANEAVKVLELHHNIFKEIPSSIAFFAATLTTLNLAHNELTSDTFLNDDLELPMLKELNISSNTFNSVQPLIQHLKTPMLERLDISFNRLMSLPALKQHFPRLITLLASHNTIRELSPESVRGLITLDCSSNDLNSLNARLGLLGGPGGLQKLDVTGNRFRVPKYTILEKGTEATLAWLRDRIPAGETSLADVD
;
A
#
# COMPACT_ATOMS: atom_id res chain seq x y z
N MET A 1 38.44 12.70 5.19
CA MET A 1 38.00 11.48 5.92
C MET A 1 37.90 10.29 4.94
N PRO A 2 39.00 9.73 4.44
CA PRO A 2 38.93 8.74 3.36
C PRO A 2 38.39 7.34 3.79
N SER A 3 38.15 7.11 5.07
CA SER A 3 37.68 5.82 5.60
C SER A 3 36.18 5.79 5.96
N LEU A 4 35.44 6.90 5.76
CA LEU A 4 34.03 6.96 6.10
C LEU A 4 33.21 6.09 5.14
N ARG A 5 32.43 5.15 5.71
CA ARG A 5 31.54 4.27 4.97
C ARG A 5 30.07 4.63 5.14
N ASP A 6 29.70 5.07 6.33
CA ASP A 6 28.31 5.39 6.67
C ASP A 6 28.24 6.86 7.07
N LEU A 7 27.45 7.65 6.35
CA LEU A 7 27.13 9.03 6.68
C LEU A 7 25.62 9.15 6.93
N LYS A 8 25.27 9.43 8.19
CA LYS A 8 23.87 9.63 8.62
C LYS A 8 23.70 11.05 9.10
N ILE A 9 22.96 11.83 8.33
CA ILE A 9 22.72 13.27 8.56
C ILE A 9 21.23 13.62 8.47
N GLY A 10 20.36 12.67 8.80
CA GLY A 10 18.89 12.88 8.84
C GLY A 10 18.48 13.86 9.93
N GLY A 11 17.41 14.64 9.67
CA GLY A 11 16.81 15.54 10.66
C GLY A 11 17.66 16.73 11.09
N ASN A 12 18.58 17.21 10.26
CA ASN A 12 19.50 18.32 10.59
C ASN A 12 19.08 19.68 10.01
N GLY A 13 17.89 19.77 9.38
CA GLY A 13 17.41 21.01 8.78
C GLY A 13 18.24 21.48 7.57
N LEU A 14 18.94 20.56 6.90
CA LEU A 14 19.75 20.88 5.70
C LEU A 14 18.81 21.31 4.56
N THR A 15 19.20 22.36 3.84
CA THR A 15 18.37 22.99 2.79
C THR A 15 19.13 23.13 1.47
N GLY A 16 18.39 23.20 0.35
CA GLY A 16 18.97 23.47 -0.96
C GLY A 16 19.71 22.26 -1.56
N PRO A 17 20.66 22.48 -2.48
CA PRO A 17 21.49 21.43 -3.05
C PRO A 17 22.40 20.80 -2.00
N LEU A 18 22.60 19.47 -2.09
CA LEU A 18 23.61 18.79 -1.28
C LEU A 18 25.01 19.23 -1.70
N ASP A 19 25.86 19.59 -0.73
CA ASP A 19 27.19 20.07 -0.99
C ASP A 19 28.04 19.04 -1.77
N SER A 20 28.74 19.50 -2.81
CA SER A 20 29.55 18.65 -3.68
C SER A 20 30.76 18.02 -2.99
N SER A 21 31.21 18.55 -1.87
CA SER A 21 32.32 17.97 -1.10
C SER A 21 32.07 16.53 -0.64
N ILE A 22 30.80 16.12 -0.55
CA ILE A 22 30.43 14.75 -0.21
C ILE A 22 30.95 13.71 -1.22
N THR A 23 31.11 14.11 -2.50
CA THR A 23 31.59 13.23 -3.57
C THR A 23 33.03 12.79 -3.40
N SER A 24 33.82 13.52 -2.57
CA SER A 24 35.18 13.13 -2.18
C SER A 24 35.24 11.93 -1.23
N LEU A 25 34.09 11.48 -0.71
CA LEU A 25 34.00 10.33 0.19
C LEU A 25 33.90 9.00 -0.58
N HIS A 26 34.90 8.67 -1.39
CA HIS A 26 34.89 7.53 -2.33
C HIS A 26 34.65 6.15 -1.68
N ASN A 27 34.81 6.04 -0.34
CA ASN A 27 34.52 4.81 0.40
C ASN A 27 33.10 4.76 0.99
N LEU A 28 32.27 5.75 0.70
CA LEU A 28 30.92 5.82 1.23
C LEU A 28 30.06 4.70 0.65
N GLU A 29 29.47 3.88 1.54
CA GLU A 29 28.57 2.77 1.23
C GLU A 29 27.11 3.14 1.55
N VAL A 30 26.90 3.97 2.60
CA VAL A 30 25.57 4.40 3.04
C VAL A 30 25.53 5.91 3.18
N LEU A 31 24.63 6.55 2.44
CA LEU A 31 24.27 7.96 2.56
C LEU A 31 22.81 8.06 3.01
N ASP A 32 22.62 8.40 4.29
CA ASP A 32 21.32 8.40 4.96
C ASP A 32 21.02 9.82 5.48
N MET A 33 20.13 10.54 4.75
CA MET A 33 19.85 11.96 5.01
C MET A 33 18.34 12.29 4.95
N PRO A 34 17.46 11.48 5.54
CA PRO A 34 16.04 11.75 5.55
C PRO A 34 15.68 12.95 6.43
N ARG A 35 14.46 13.49 6.27
CA ARG A 35 13.95 14.59 7.12
C ARG A 35 14.83 15.84 7.09
N ASN A 36 15.12 16.31 5.90
CA ASN A 36 15.78 17.59 5.62
C ASN A 36 14.94 18.35 4.57
N ALA A 37 15.47 19.47 4.08
CA ALA A 37 14.85 20.23 2.98
C ALA A 37 15.78 20.29 1.75
N LEU A 38 16.50 19.20 1.48
CA LEU A 38 17.41 19.07 0.35
C LEU A 38 16.62 18.98 -0.97
N THR A 39 17.18 19.55 -2.05
CA THR A 39 16.48 19.67 -3.33
C THR A 39 17.18 18.99 -4.50
N VAL A 40 18.51 18.90 -4.48
CA VAL A 40 19.32 18.40 -5.61
C VAL A 40 20.49 17.57 -5.08
N LEU A 41 20.77 16.43 -5.71
CA LEU A 41 21.98 15.64 -5.51
C LEU A 41 23.15 16.25 -6.32
N PRO A 42 24.40 16.17 -5.83
CA PRO A 42 25.56 16.77 -6.50
C PRO A 42 25.87 16.09 -7.83
N ASP A 43 26.46 16.86 -8.75
CA ASP A 43 26.86 16.36 -10.07
C ASP A 43 27.88 15.23 -10.03
N GLY A 44 28.80 15.23 -9.08
CA GLY A 44 29.81 14.18 -8.89
C GLY A 44 29.30 12.93 -8.15
N LEU A 45 27.98 12.71 -8.03
CA LEU A 45 27.44 11.55 -7.32
C LEU A 45 28.00 10.21 -7.83
N ALA A 46 28.31 10.12 -9.13
CA ALA A 46 28.91 8.93 -9.74
C ALA A 46 30.31 8.58 -9.18
N ASP A 47 31.00 9.50 -8.50
CA ASP A 47 32.30 9.27 -7.88
C ASP A 47 32.19 8.43 -6.59
N LEU A 48 30.99 8.30 -6.05
CA LEU A 48 30.69 7.45 -4.89
C LEU A 48 30.57 5.96 -5.29
N VAL A 49 31.61 5.42 -5.90
CA VAL A 49 31.64 4.09 -6.55
C VAL A 49 31.31 2.90 -5.63
N ARG A 50 31.22 3.14 -4.32
CA ARG A 50 30.82 2.11 -3.32
C ARG A 50 29.44 2.32 -2.74
N LEU A 51 28.73 3.35 -3.17
CA LEU A 51 27.43 3.68 -2.60
C LEU A 51 26.39 2.58 -2.91
N ARG A 52 25.87 1.99 -1.86
CA ARG A 52 24.87 0.91 -1.90
C ARG A 52 23.49 1.34 -1.40
N VAL A 53 23.46 2.22 -0.42
CA VAL A 53 22.22 2.72 0.18
C VAL A 53 22.17 4.23 0.06
N LEU A 54 21.14 4.74 -0.60
CA LEU A 54 20.81 6.17 -0.69
C LEU A 54 19.42 6.40 -0.10
N ASN A 55 19.38 7.00 1.09
CA ASN A 55 18.14 7.41 1.72
C ASN A 55 18.01 8.94 1.72
N ILE A 56 17.06 9.42 0.93
CA ILE A 56 16.71 10.84 0.79
C ILE A 56 15.22 11.07 1.13
N ALA A 57 14.58 10.16 1.84
CA ALA A 57 13.18 10.28 2.21
C ALA A 57 12.88 11.57 2.99
N GLU A 58 11.66 12.06 2.89
CA GLU A 58 11.20 13.27 3.60
C GLU A 58 12.12 14.50 3.33
N ASN A 59 12.29 14.81 2.04
CA ASN A 59 13.05 15.96 1.55
C ASN A 59 12.21 16.75 0.49
N SER A 60 12.88 17.57 -0.31
CA SER A 60 12.23 18.39 -1.35
C SER A 60 12.77 18.12 -2.75
N PHE A 61 13.25 16.91 -3.04
CA PHE A 61 13.74 16.53 -4.37
C PHE A 61 12.61 16.51 -5.38
N THR A 62 12.82 17.13 -6.54
CA THR A 62 11.84 17.15 -7.65
C THR A 62 12.15 16.14 -8.76
N SER A 63 13.40 15.71 -8.86
CA SER A 63 13.90 14.68 -9.78
C SER A 63 15.15 14.01 -9.23
N LEU A 64 15.55 12.88 -9.82
CA LEU A 64 16.74 12.13 -9.45
C LEU A 64 17.61 11.88 -10.70
N PRO A 65 18.95 11.96 -10.60
CA PRO A 65 19.88 11.81 -11.72
C PRO A 65 20.15 10.33 -12.02
N PHE A 66 19.17 9.62 -12.59
CA PHE A 66 19.28 8.17 -12.82
C PHE A 66 20.40 7.78 -13.78
N GLU A 67 20.81 8.65 -14.71
CA GLU A 67 21.97 8.42 -15.59
C GLU A 67 23.27 8.24 -14.77
N LYS A 68 23.35 8.88 -13.59
CA LYS A 68 24.48 8.77 -12.67
C LYS A 68 24.29 7.60 -11.69
N LEU A 69 23.06 7.41 -11.20
CA LEU A 69 22.72 6.36 -10.24
C LEU A 69 22.88 4.95 -10.84
N ARG A 70 22.59 4.75 -12.14
CA ARG A 70 22.69 3.43 -12.78
C ARG A 70 24.10 2.83 -12.78
N GLY A 71 25.13 3.68 -12.70
CA GLY A 71 26.53 3.27 -12.65
C GLY A 71 27.01 2.85 -11.25
N LEU A 72 26.22 3.09 -10.22
CA LEU A 72 26.56 2.77 -8.83
C LEU A 72 26.09 1.35 -8.46
N PRO A 73 26.75 0.68 -7.50
CA PRO A 73 26.31 -0.60 -6.96
C PRO A 73 25.10 -0.43 -6.01
N LEU A 74 24.17 0.43 -6.37
CA LEU A 74 23.05 0.83 -5.52
C LEU A 74 22.07 -0.34 -5.33
N THR A 75 21.88 -0.74 -4.08
CA THR A 75 20.94 -1.79 -3.69
C THR A 75 19.64 -1.23 -3.12
N GLU A 76 19.71 -0.05 -2.48
CA GLU A 76 18.54 0.58 -1.87
C GLU A 76 18.45 2.05 -2.25
N LEU A 77 17.31 2.46 -2.79
CA LEU A 77 16.96 3.85 -3.07
C LEU A 77 15.65 4.19 -2.36
N LEU A 78 15.76 4.99 -1.28
CA LEU A 78 14.64 5.40 -0.46
C LEU A 78 14.40 6.90 -0.66
N ALA A 79 13.38 7.24 -1.43
CA ALA A 79 13.02 8.60 -1.83
C ALA A 79 11.55 8.94 -1.52
N ALA A 80 10.95 8.26 -0.54
CA ALA A 80 9.59 8.50 -0.12
C ALA A 80 9.39 9.94 0.40
N LYS A 81 8.17 10.46 0.27
CA LYS A 81 7.77 11.78 0.78
C LYS A 81 8.71 12.90 0.28
N ASN A 82 8.81 13.01 -1.03
CA ASN A 82 9.51 14.08 -1.75
C ASN A 82 8.52 14.83 -2.68
N LYS A 83 9.06 15.61 -3.59
CA LYS A 83 8.31 16.34 -4.62
C LYS A 83 8.62 15.80 -6.02
N LEU A 84 9.01 14.52 -6.12
CA LEU A 84 9.29 13.88 -7.40
C LEU A 84 8.03 13.90 -8.28
N SER A 85 8.16 14.31 -9.53
CA SER A 85 7.03 14.48 -10.43
C SER A 85 7.36 14.02 -11.85
N GLY A 86 6.31 13.80 -12.66
CA GLY A 86 6.48 13.32 -14.02
C GLY A 86 6.97 11.88 -14.06
N THR A 87 7.93 11.61 -14.94
CA THR A 87 8.58 10.30 -15.06
C THR A 87 9.78 10.19 -14.13
N LEU A 88 9.85 9.12 -13.34
CA LEU A 88 10.94 8.91 -12.38
C LEU A 88 12.27 8.58 -13.07
N ILE A 89 12.26 7.57 -13.95
CA ILE A 89 13.45 7.01 -14.61
C ILE A 89 13.35 7.34 -16.10
N PRO A 90 14.32 8.11 -16.66
CA PRO A 90 14.32 8.48 -18.05
C PRO A 90 14.47 7.27 -19.00
N ALA A 91 14.08 7.45 -20.26
CA ALA A 91 14.03 6.36 -21.25
C ALA A 91 15.41 5.73 -21.56
N GLU A 92 16.47 6.51 -21.38
CA GLU A 92 17.87 6.10 -21.61
C GLU A 92 18.39 5.13 -20.52
N VAL A 93 17.68 5.00 -19.42
CA VAL A 93 17.98 4.06 -18.35
C VAL A 93 17.00 2.89 -18.44
N ASP A 94 17.43 1.82 -19.05
CA ASP A 94 16.65 0.62 -19.30
C ASP A 94 16.86 -0.48 -18.25
N GLU A 95 17.89 -0.37 -17.40
CA GLU A 95 18.22 -1.35 -16.38
C GLU A 95 18.86 -0.74 -15.13
N LEU A 96 18.49 -1.29 -13.96
CA LEU A 96 19.14 -1.04 -12.67
C LEU A 96 19.47 -2.43 -12.06
N PRO A 97 20.63 -3.02 -12.42
CA PRO A 97 20.89 -4.45 -12.20
C PRO A 97 21.10 -4.83 -10.73
N ASN A 98 21.44 -3.86 -9.86
CA ASN A 98 21.77 -4.11 -8.46
C ASN A 98 20.64 -3.70 -7.50
N LEU A 99 19.61 -3.00 -8.00
CA LEU A 99 18.58 -2.39 -7.14
C LEU A 99 17.65 -3.45 -6.57
N GLN A 100 17.62 -3.57 -5.25
CA GLN A 100 16.80 -4.52 -4.50
C GLN A 100 15.56 -3.87 -3.89
N ILE A 101 15.69 -2.62 -3.44
CA ILE A 101 14.60 -1.86 -2.82
C ILE A 101 14.50 -0.51 -3.51
N LEU A 102 13.30 -0.20 -4.01
CA LEU A 102 12.92 1.10 -4.53
C LEU A 102 11.69 1.60 -3.78
N ASP A 103 11.85 2.69 -3.02
CA ASP A 103 10.74 3.35 -2.34
C ASP A 103 10.62 4.80 -2.81
N VAL A 104 9.53 5.09 -3.52
CA VAL A 104 9.15 6.41 -4.03
C VAL A 104 7.74 6.79 -3.58
N THR A 105 7.29 6.20 -2.49
CA THR A 105 5.98 6.44 -1.89
C THR A 105 5.75 7.93 -1.59
N SER A 106 4.50 8.39 -1.71
CA SER A 106 4.10 9.78 -1.39
C SER A 106 4.91 10.82 -2.18
N ASN A 107 4.78 10.76 -3.49
CA ASN A 107 5.32 11.72 -4.44
C ASN A 107 4.22 12.17 -5.44
N SER A 108 4.59 12.77 -6.54
CA SER A 108 3.66 13.18 -7.61
C SER A 108 4.00 12.57 -8.97
N LEU A 109 4.53 11.34 -8.96
CA LEU A 109 4.97 10.63 -10.16
C LEU A 109 3.77 10.22 -11.02
N THR A 110 3.89 10.40 -12.33
CA THR A 110 2.89 9.95 -13.32
C THR A 110 3.31 8.69 -14.05
N SER A 111 4.62 8.37 -14.07
CA SER A 111 5.18 7.17 -14.66
C SER A 111 6.48 6.77 -13.94
N LEU A 112 6.76 5.48 -13.83
CA LEU A 112 8.07 5.02 -13.36
C LEU A 112 9.12 5.06 -14.47
N ASN A 113 8.75 4.75 -15.72
CA ASN A 113 9.65 4.78 -16.87
C ASN A 113 8.84 4.93 -18.17
N VAL A 114 9.31 5.74 -19.11
CA VAL A 114 8.61 6.01 -20.37
C VAL A 114 8.68 4.82 -21.33
N SER A 115 9.81 4.10 -21.37
CA SER A 115 10.00 3.01 -22.33
C SER A 115 9.10 1.80 -22.06
N GLY A 116 8.55 1.69 -20.86
CA GLY A 116 7.73 0.55 -20.43
C GLY A 116 8.50 -0.77 -20.22
N ASN A 117 9.80 -0.81 -20.51
CA ASN A 117 10.62 -2.04 -20.46
C ASN A 117 11.79 -1.95 -19.47
N LEU A 118 11.56 -1.32 -18.32
CA LEU A 118 12.57 -1.19 -17.27
C LEU A 118 12.93 -2.57 -16.67
N ARG A 119 14.21 -2.95 -16.71
CA ARG A 119 14.71 -4.21 -16.16
C ARG A 119 15.23 -4.04 -14.74
N LEU A 120 14.65 -4.78 -13.79
CA LEU A 120 14.99 -4.80 -12.37
C LEU A 120 15.13 -6.25 -11.88
N PRO A 121 16.15 -6.99 -12.32
CA PRO A 121 16.22 -8.45 -12.15
C PRO A 121 16.35 -8.91 -10.69
N VAL A 122 16.89 -8.08 -9.81
CA VAL A 122 17.11 -8.40 -8.40
C VAL A 122 16.21 -7.59 -7.46
N LEU A 123 15.21 -6.88 -8.00
CA LEU A 123 14.29 -6.08 -7.18
C LEU A 123 13.42 -7.00 -6.32
N HIS A 124 13.47 -6.81 -5.01
CA HIS A 124 12.66 -7.53 -4.02
C HIS A 124 11.43 -6.74 -3.60
N GLN A 125 11.57 -5.42 -3.53
CA GLN A 125 10.49 -4.53 -3.09
C GLN A 125 10.41 -3.28 -3.97
N LEU A 126 9.19 -3.02 -4.47
CA LEU A 126 8.79 -1.75 -5.04
C LEU A 126 7.68 -1.14 -4.18
N SER A 127 7.93 0.06 -3.66
CA SER A 127 6.94 0.90 -2.97
C SER A 127 6.76 2.18 -3.76
N CYS A 128 5.61 2.32 -4.41
CA CYS A 128 5.25 3.49 -5.22
C CYS A 128 3.84 4.02 -4.90
N SER A 129 3.33 3.69 -3.71
CA SER A 129 2.02 4.12 -3.22
C SER A 129 1.89 5.63 -3.13
N CYS A 130 0.65 6.15 -3.15
CA CYS A 130 0.38 7.58 -3.02
C CYS A 130 1.13 8.42 -4.08
N ASN A 131 0.91 8.09 -5.34
CA ASN A 131 1.42 8.80 -6.50
C ASN A 131 0.28 9.06 -7.51
N ARG A 132 0.61 9.37 -8.76
CA ARG A 132 -0.34 9.58 -9.85
C ARG A 132 -0.06 8.66 -11.04
N LEU A 133 0.49 7.47 -10.77
CA LEU A 133 0.88 6.51 -11.79
C LEU A 133 -0.36 6.00 -12.52
N THR A 134 -0.37 6.06 -13.85
CA THR A 134 -1.45 5.53 -14.68
C THR A 134 -1.23 4.08 -15.11
N SER A 135 0.03 3.66 -15.09
CA SER A 135 0.45 2.28 -15.39
C SER A 135 1.79 1.98 -14.71
N LEU A 136 2.13 0.70 -14.63
CA LEU A 136 3.46 0.25 -14.25
C LEU A 136 4.16 -0.36 -15.48
N PRO A 137 5.52 -0.37 -15.52
CA PRO A 137 6.28 -0.99 -16.61
C PRO A 137 6.00 -2.49 -16.73
N ASN A 138 6.38 -3.08 -17.86
CA ASN A 138 6.40 -4.54 -18.02
C ASN A 138 7.30 -5.17 -16.96
N MET A 139 6.73 -6.10 -16.19
CA MET A 139 7.38 -6.73 -15.02
C MET A 139 8.05 -8.05 -15.34
N SER A 140 8.07 -8.53 -16.59
CA SER A 140 8.59 -9.87 -16.93
C SER A 140 10.03 -10.11 -16.48
N SER A 141 10.85 -9.05 -16.37
CA SER A 141 12.24 -9.12 -15.88
C SER A 141 12.38 -9.03 -14.37
N TRP A 142 11.32 -8.77 -13.60
CA TRP A 142 11.37 -8.52 -12.15
C TRP A 142 11.22 -9.83 -11.35
N VAL A 143 11.93 -10.85 -11.76
CA VAL A 143 11.79 -12.24 -11.28
C VAL A 143 12.07 -12.44 -9.79
N SER A 144 12.69 -11.47 -9.14
CA SER A 144 12.98 -11.51 -7.69
C SER A 144 11.96 -10.74 -6.84
N LEU A 145 10.95 -10.10 -7.47
CA LEU A 145 9.99 -9.27 -6.75
C LEU A 145 9.17 -10.09 -5.75
N LEU A 146 9.14 -9.61 -4.50
CA LEU A 146 8.39 -10.20 -3.39
C LEU A 146 7.20 -9.31 -3.00
N THR A 147 7.43 -8.00 -2.96
CA THR A 147 6.44 -7.02 -2.50
C THR A 147 6.27 -5.90 -3.52
N LEU A 148 5.02 -5.65 -3.88
CA LEU A 148 4.58 -4.53 -4.71
C LEU A 148 3.53 -3.72 -3.95
N ALA A 149 3.91 -2.52 -3.49
CA ALA A 149 2.99 -1.56 -2.91
C ALA A 149 2.75 -0.43 -3.93
N ALA A 150 1.58 -0.42 -4.53
CA ALA A 150 1.16 0.54 -5.56
C ALA A 150 -0.24 1.11 -5.29
N GLU A 151 -0.65 1.11 -4.02
CA GLU A 151 -1.93 1.66 -3.61
C GLU A 151 -2.01 3.17 -3.88
N ASP A 152 -3.24 3.68 -4.01
CA ASP A 152 -3.51 5.11 -4.21
C ASP A 152 -2.74 5.73 -5.38
N ASN A 153 -3.00 5.17 -6.53
CA ASN A 153 -2.53 5.64 -7.82
C ASN A 153 -3.72 5.71 -8.82
N ASN A 154 -3.43 5.90 -10.08
CA ASN A 154 -4.42 5.93 -11.16
C ASN A 154 -4.25 4.72 -12.11
N ILE A 155 -3.74 3.59 -11.61
CA ILE A 155 -3.42 2.42 -12.44
C ILE A 155 -4.72 1.80 -12.97
N GLU A 156 -4.82 1.67 -14.31
CA GLU A 156 -6.04 1.20 -14.98
C GLU A 156 -6.03 -0.29 -15.30
N VAL A 157 -4.84 -0.88 -15.44
CA VAL A 157 -4.67 -2.27 -15.85
C VAL A 157 -3.57 -2.95 -15.03
N ILE A 158 -3.71 -4.25 -14.81
CA ILE A 158 -2.65 -5.08 -14.23
C ILE A 158 -1.44 -5.04 -15.17
N PRO A 159 -0.22 -4.79 -14.68
CA PRO A 159 0.97 -4.65 -15.51
C PRO A 159 1.27 -5.91 -16.33
N GLU A 160 1.78 -5.71 -17.54
CA GLU A 160 2.29 -6.84 -18.34
C GLU A 160 3.41 -7.57 -17.59
N GLY A 161 3.46 -8.90 -17.69
CA GLY A 161 4.43 -9.74 -16.99
C GLY A 161 4.11 -9.99 -15.52
N PHE A 162 3.16 -9.28 -14.90
CA PHE A 162 2.80 -9.48 -13.49
C PHE A 162 2.46 -10.94 -13.17
N VAL A 163 1.59 -11.54 -13.98
CA VAL A 163 1.12 -12.92 -13.77
C VAL A 163 2.20 -14.00 -13.97
N THR A 164 3.37 -13.63 -14.50
CA THR A 164 4.51 -14.51 -14.68
C THR A 164 5.55 -14.41 -13.57
N LEU A 165 5.34 -13.52 -12.57
CA LEU A 165 6.27 -13.32 -11.47
C LEU A 165 6.33 -14.56 -10.56
N PRO A 166 7.48 -15.23 -10.41
CA PRO A 166 7.55 -16.51 -9.71
C PRO A 166 7.56 -16.39 -8.20
N LYS A 167 7.90 -15.22 -7.64
CA LYS A 167 8.18 -15.05 -6.22
C LYS A 167 7.29 -14.02 -5.53
N VAL A 168 6.45 -13.30 -6.27
CA VAL A 168 5.64 -12.22 -5.70
C VAL A 168 4.66 -12.78 -4.67
N LYS A 169 4.67 -12.19 -3.47
CA LYS A 169 3.84 -12.60 -2.33
C LYS A 169 2.81 -11.58 -1.93
N ASN A 170 3.23 -10.32 -1.82
CA ASN A 170 2.39 -9.26 -1.29
C ASN A 170 2.19 -8.18 -2.35
N VAL A 171 0.94 -7.94 -2.73
CA VAL A 171 0.58 -6.97 -3.75
C VAL A 171 -0.55 -6.11 -3.25
N ASP A 172 -0.34 -4.79 -3.29
CA ASP A 172 -1.36 -3.82 -2.95
C ASP A 172 -1.64 -2.89 -4.14
N PHE A 173 -2.84 -3.01 -4.69
CA PHE A 173 -3.41 -2.14 -5.71
C PHE A 173 -4.66 -1.41 -5.22
N ASN A 174 -4.87 -1.29 -3.91
CA ASN A 174 -6.00 -0.55 -3.37
C ASN A 174 -6.04 0.88 -3.94
N GLY A 175 -7.25 1.47 -4.04
CA GLY A 175 -7.38 2.88 -4.43
C GLY A 175 -6.81 3.20 -5.81
N ASN A 176 -7.00 2.32 -6.80
CA ASN A 176 -6.59 2.53 -8.18
C ASN A 176 -7.81 2.56 -9.13
N ASN A 177 -7.56 2.55 -10.44
CA ASN A 177 -8.61 2.58 -11.48
C ASN A 177 -8.78 1.24 -12.20
N LEU A 178 -8.40 0.12 -11.56
CA LEU A 178 -8.53 -1.22 -12.15
C LEU A 178 -9.99 -1.55 -12.41
N ARG A 179 -10.30 -1.98 -13.63
CA ARG A 179 -11.67 -2.39 -14.03
C ARG A 179 -11.84 -3.89 -14.12
N VAL A 180 -10.75 -4.61 -14.38
CA VAL A 180 -10.74 -6.06 -14.58
C VAL A 180 -9.47 -6.62 -13.94
N LEU A 181 -9.60 -7.77 -13.29
CA LEU A 181 -8.45 -8.57 -12.88
C LEU A 181 -8.17 -9.62 -13.95
N ASP A 182 -6.89 -9.90 -14.19
CA ASP A 182 -6.46 -10.96 -15.10
C ASP A 182 -6.77 -12.34 -14.47
N ASP A 183 -7.51 -13.18 -15.17
CA ASP A 183 -7.92 -14.49 -14.65
C ASP A 183 -6.72 -15.40 -14.33
N ARG A 184 -5.57 -15.18 -15.00
CA ARG A 184 -4.31 -15.90 -14.74
C ARG A 184 -3.75 -15.66 -13.33
N ILE A 185 -4.17 -14.60 -12.63
CA ILE A 185 -3.85 -14.39 -11.20
C ILE A 185 -4.30 -15.59 -10.36
N GLY A 186 -5.40 -16.26 -10.76
CA GLY A 186 -5.87 -17.48 -10.13
C GLY A 186 -4.84 -18.63 -10.10
N GLY A 187 -3.86 -18.62 -11.00
CA GLY A 187 -2.78 -19.60 -11.09
C GLY A 187 -1.49 -19.23 -10.33
N MET A 188 -1.39 -18.01 -9.75
CA MET A 188 -0.18 -17.54 -9.08
C MET A 188 -0.02 -18.19 -7.70
N ALA A 189 0.76 -19.27 -7.63
CA ALA A 189 0.96 -20.03 -6.39
C ALA A 189 1.69 -19.24 -5.29
N SER A 190 2.61 -18.34 -5.67
CA SER A 190 3.41 -17.54 -4.74
C SER A 190 2.65 -16.38 -4.11
N LEU A 191 1.52 -15.96 -4.69
CA LEU A 191 0.78 -14.78 -4.27
C LEU A 191 -0.04 -15.08 -3.00
N ASP A 192 0.38 -14.51 -1.88
CA ASP A 192 -0.24 -14.68 -0.57
C ASP A 192 -1.26 -13.58 -0.25
N ILE A 193 -0.93 -12.34 -0.63
CA ILE A 193 -1.79 -11.17 -0.40
C ILE A 193 -1.97 -10.42 -1.72
N LEU A 194 -3.22 -10.24 -2.11
CA LEU A 194 -3.65 -9.34 -3.17
C LEU A 194 -4.74 -8.42 -2.62
N ARG A 195 -4.48 -7.13 -2.60
CA ARG A 195 -5.45 -6.10 -2.23
C ARG A 195 -5.85 -5.32 -3.46
N VAL A 196 -7.15 -5.23 -3.71
CA VAL A 196 -7.74 -4.55 -4.88
C VAL A 196 -8.96 -3.71 -4.50
N GLY A 197 -9.13 -3.42 -3.21
CA GLY A 197 -10.19 -2.55 -2.69
C GLY A 197 -10.12 -1.14 -3.28
N GLY A 198 -11.24 -0.40 -3.28
CA GLY A 198 -11.25 0.96 -3.80
C GLY A 198 -11.04 1.10 -5.32
N ASN A 199 -11.10 -0.01 -6.08
CA ASN A 199 -11.02 0.01 -7.54
C ASN A 199 -12.42 -0.08 -8.19
N PRO A 200 -12.65 0.52 -9.37
CA PRO A 200 -13.91 0.43 -10.10
C PRO A 200 -14.06 -0.91 -10.84
N LEU A 201 -13.81 -2.03 -10.15
CA LEU A 201 -13.89 -3.36 -10.73
C LEU A 201 -15.29 -3.68 -11.25
N ARG A 202 -15.39 -4.24 -12.46
CA ARG A 202 -16.65 -4.72 -13.02
C ARG A 202 -17.29 -5.79 -12.12
N ASP A 203 -16.47 -6.68 -11.58
CA ASP A 203 -16.88 -7.67 -10.60
C ASP A 203 -16.62 -7.16 -9.19
N LYS A 204 -17.60 -6.42 -8.67
CA LYS A 204 -17.49 -5.70 -7.39
C LYS A 204 -17.20 -6.59 -6.19
N LYS A 205 -17.50 -7.91 -6.29
CA LYS A 205 -17.24 -8.85 -5.20
C LYS A 205 -15.77 -8.95 -4.83
N PHE A 206 -14.85 -8.76 -5.79
CA PHE A 206 -13.41 -8.87 -5.55
C PHE A 206 -12.85 -7.82 -4.60
N ALA A 207 -13.48 -6.64 -4.53
CA ALA A 207 -12.99 -5.54 -3.68
C ALA A 207 -12.93 -5.89 -2.17
N GLY A 208 -13.74 -6.84 -1.72
CA GLY A 208 -13.81 -7.26 -0.31
C GLY A 208 -13.47 -8.73 -0.06
N MET A 209 -13.01 -9.46 -1.08
CA MET A 209 -12.69 -10.89 -0.94
C MET A 209 -11.28 -11.11 -0.41
N ALA A 210 -11.07 -12.18 0.33
CA ALA A 210 -9.74 -12.67 0.67
C ALA A 210 -9.00 -13.14 -0.59
N THR A 211 -7.68 -13.05 -0.59
CA THR A 211 -6.83 -13.38 -1.75
C THR A 211 -7.11 -14.78 -2.30
N GLU A 212 -7.25 -15.79 -1.44
CA GLU A 212 -7.51 -17.16 -1.86
C GLU A 212 -8.89 -17.32 -2.53
N ASP A 213 -9.88 -16.55 -2.09
CA ASP A 213 -11.21 -16.57 -2.71
C ASP A 213 -11.20 -15.86 -4.07
N ILE A 214 -10.44 -14.75 -4.20
CA ILE A 214 -10.18 -14.09 -5.49
C ILE A 214 -9.53 -15.09 -6.45
N LYS A 215 -8.44 -15.74 -6.03
CA LYS A 215 -7.70 -16.73 -6.84
C LYS A 215 -8.59 -17.88 -7.29
N ARG A 216 -9.40 -18.41 -6.36
CA ARG A 216 -10.35 -19.48 -6.66
C ARG A 216 -11.38 -19.05 -7.71
N ALA A 217 -11.95 -17.86 -7.55
CA ALA A 217 -12.95 -17.32 -8.47
C ALA A 217 -12.37 -17.04 -9.87
N LEU A 218 -11.14 -16.52 -9.96
CA LEU A 218 -10.46 -16.27 -11.22
C LEU A 218 -10.04 -17.58 -11.90
N LYS A 219 -9.53 -18.54 -11.14
CA LYS A 219 -9.18 -19.88 -11.65
C LYS A 219 -10.38 -20.63 -12.21
N ALA A 220 -11.55 -20.50 -11.57
CA ALA A 220 -12.79 -21.11 -12.06
C ALA A 220 -13.22 -20.59 -13.44
N ARG A 221 -12.84 -19.36 -13.80
CA ARG A 221 -13.11 -18.78 -15.14
C ARG A 221 -12.21 -19.33 -16.24
N MET A 222 -11.06 -19.88 -15.87
CA MET A 222 -10.10 -20.49 -16.79
C MET A 222 -10.43 -21.98 -17.06
N ALA A 223 -11.27 -22.61 -16.22
CA ALA A 223 -11.71 -23.98 -16.45
C ALA A 223 -12.61 -24.00 -17.71
N PRO A 224 -12.38 -24.90 -18.67
CA PRO A 224 -13.32 -25.09 -19.78
C PRO A 224 -14.70 -25.43 -19.20
N ALA A 225 -15.73 -24.82 -19.75
CA ALA A 225 -17.10 -25.18 -19.40
C ALA A 225 -17.24 -26.70 -19.59
N GLU A 226 -17.56 -27.42 -18.52
CA GLU A 226 -18.02 -28.82 -18.65
C GLU A 226 -19.31 -28.74 -19.47
N GLU A 227 -19.23 -29.12 -20.74
CA GLU A 227 -20.41 -29.33 -21.54
C GLU A 227 -21.24 -30.41 -20.85
N ASP A 228 -22.48 -30.08 -20.53
CA ASP A 228 -23.53 -31.02 -20.08
C ASP A 228 -23.68 -32.12 -21.15
N LEU A 229 -22.90 -33.18 -21.04
CA LEU A 229 -22.99 -34.40 -21.83
C LEU A 229 -23.99 -35.40 -21.23
N ASP A 230 -25.18 -34.90 -20.87
CA ASP A 230 -26.33 -35.77 -20.57
C ASP A 230 -27.57 -35.25 -21.31
N LYS A 231 -27.61 -35.52 -22.60
CA LYS A 231 -28.83 -35.72 -23.40
C LYS A 231 -28.54 -35.58 -24.90
N VAL A 232 -28.09 -36.64 -25.57
CA VAL A 232 -28.51 -36.92 -26.94
C VAL A 232 -28.35 -38.45 -27.17
N GLY A 233 -29.45 -39.07 -27.47
CA GLY A 233 -29.47 -40.40 -28.00
C GLY A 233 -29.01 -40.48 -29.45
N ASP A 234 -28.64 -41.65 -29.81
CA ASP A 234 -28.33 -42.24 -31.12
C ASP A 234 -28.50 -41.41 -32.38
N GLY A 235 -27.44 -41.35 -33.21
CA GLY A 235 -27.55 -40.92 -34.61
C GLY A 235 -26.19 -40.73 -35.29
N ASP A 236 -25.85 -41.65 -36.12
CA ASP A 236 -24.75 -41.81 -37.04
C ASP A 236 -24.00 -40.58 -37.61
N GLY A 237 -22.65 -40.67 -37.67
CA GLY A 237 -21.94 -40.41 -38.92
C GLY A 237 -21.09 -39.15 -39.06
N ALA A 238 -19.81 -39.36 -39.28
CA ALA A 238 -18.84 -38.56 -40.06
C ALA A 238 -17.93 -37.55 -39.37
N SER A 239 -16.71 -37.96 -39.34
CA SER A 239 -15.42 -37.24 -39.26
C SER A 239 -15.39 -35.83 -39.87
N SER A 240 -14.93 -34.84 -39.11
CA SER A 240 -14.26 -33.66 -39.68
C SER A 240 -13.33 -33.02 -38.67
N MET A 241 -12.05 -33.09 -38.99
CA MET A 241 -10.92 -32.53 -38.33
C MET A 241 -10.91 -31.01 -38.58
N LEU A 242 -11.00 -30.19 -37.57
CA LEU A 242 -10.83 -28.73 -37.67
C LEU A 242 -9.64 -28.27 -36.84
N VAL A 243 -8.58 -27.92 -37.56
CA VAL A 243 -7.39 -27.24 -37.11
C VAL A 243 -7.77 -25.78 -36.81
N LEU A 244 -7.59 -25.33 -35.57
CA LEU A 244 -7.74 -23.92 -35.23
C LEU A 244 -6.37 -23.23 -35.26
N GLU A 245 -6.18 -22.41 -36.26
CA GLU A 245 -5.06 -21.46 -36.39
C GLU A 245 -5.20 -20.31 -35.38
N PHE A 246 -4.08 -19.95 -34.78
CA PHE A 246 -3.93 -18.77 -33.95
C PHE A 246 -3.96 -17.51 -34.81
N GLY A 247 -5.03 -16.72 -34.70
CA GLY A 247 -5.16 -15.39 -35.30
C GLY A 247 -4.73 -14.29 -34.34
N THR A 248 -3.72 -13.56 -34.77
CA THR A 248 -3.24 -12.31 -34.18
C THR A 248 -4.29 -11.20 -34.29
N PHE A 249 -4.64 -10.57 -33.18
CA PHE A 249 -5.45 -9.35 -33.17
C PHE A 249 -4.54 -8.12 -33.19
N SER A 250 -4.35 -7.56 -34.37
CA SER A 250 -4.01 -6.16 -34.58
C SER A 250 -5.16 -5.51 -35.38
N ASN A 251 -5.47 -4.26 -35.02
CA ASN A 251 -6.37 -3.31 -35.65
C ASN A 251 -7.84 -3.28 -35.17
N LEU A 252 -8.09 -2.23 -34.37
CA LEU A 252 -9.30 -1.40 -34.49
C LEU A 252 -8.97 0.03 -34.02
N ARG A 253 -8.50 0.81 -34.97
CA ARG A 253 -8.64 2.29 -35.00
C ARG A 253 -9.43 2.57 -36.22
N LYS A 254 -10.61 3.18 -36.08
CA LYS A 254 -11.16 4.27 -36.91
C LYS A 254 -12.64 4.47 -36.63
N ASP A 255 -12.98 5.74 -36.77
CA ASP A 255 -14.27 6.36 -37.05
C ASP A 255 -15.11 6.79 -35.84
N ILE A 256 -14.96 8.04 -35.46
CA ILE A 256 -16.10 8.97 -35.33
C ILE A 256 -15.64 10.32 -35.89
N ALA A 257 -16.32 10.72 -36.96
CA ALA A 257 -16.18 11.99 -37.66
C ALA A 257 -17.00 13.08 -36.96
N GLU A 258 -16.55 14.28 -37.24
CA GLU A 258 -17.11 15.59 -36.97
C GLU A 258 -18.56 15.75 -37.42
N GLU A 259 -19.35 16.54 -36.69
CA GLU A 259 -20.40 17.39 -37.28
C GLU A 259 -20.51 18.71 -36.50
N ASP A 260 -20.38 19.76 -37.30
CA ASP A 260 -20.51 21.18 -37.04
C ASP A 260 -21.94 21.62 -36.62
N LEU A 261 -22.09 22.76 -35.95
CA LEU A 261 -22.61 24.03 -36.49
C LEU A 261 -23.15 25.01 -35.43
N ASP A 262 -22.51 26.17 -35.48
CA ASP A 262 -22.99 27.53 -35.27
C ASP A 262 -24.43 27.81 -34.86
N LYS A 263 -24.58 28.69 -33.87
CA LYS A 263 -25.39 29.93 -34.06
C LYS A 263 -25.13 30.97 -32.98
N GLU A 264 -24.78 32.14 -33.50
CA GLU A 264 -24.71 33.44 -32.83
C GLU A 264 -26.10 33.93 -32.36
N GLY A 265 -26.08 34.79 -31.34
CA GLY A 265 -27.25 35.56 -30.94
C GLY A 265 -26.91 36.58 -29.84
N ASP A 266 -26.71 37.83 -30.31
CA ASP A 266 -26.50 39.04 -29.49
C ASP A 266 -27.65 39.36 -28.55
N GLY A 267 -27.31 40.02 -27.42
CA GLY A 267 -28.29 40.66 -26.59
C GLY A 267 -27.72 41.31 -25.32
N ASP A 268 -27.45 42.61 -25.38
CA ASP A 268 -27.08 43.50 -24.29
C ASP A 268 -28.08 43.51 -23.12
N GLY A 269 -27.56 43.64 -21.91
CA GLY A 269 -28.37 43.93 -20.74
C GLY A 269 -27.57 43.98 -19.46
N ALA A 270 -26.96 45.12 -19.14
CA ALA A 270 -26.30 45.38 -17.88
C ALA A 270 -27.32 45.47 -16.72
N PHE A 271 -27.13 44.61 -15.68
CA PHE A 271 -27.65 44.89 -14.35
C PHE A 271 -26.56 44.58 -13.28
N TYR A 272 -26.18 45.66 -12.60
CA TYR A 272 -25.37 45.57 -11.38
C TYR A 272 -26.17 44.87 -10.28
N SER A 273 -25.64 43.79 -9.73
CA SER A 273 -26.11 43.29 -8.44
C SER A 273 -24.90 42.88 -7.57
N ALA A 274 -25.02 43.25 -6.28
CA ALA A 274 -24.03 43.19 -5.22
C ALA A 274 -23.42 41.76 -5.00
N PRO A 275 -22.25 41.67 -4.35
CA PRO A 275 -21.60 40.37 -4.09
C PRO A 275 -22.39 39.57 -3.06
N VAL A 276 -22.98 38.48 -3.51
CA VAL A 276 -23.59 37.49 -2.61
C VAL A 276 -22.45 36.64 -2.04
N SER A 277 -22.36 36.61 -0.70
CA SER A 277 -21.49 35.69 0.04
C SER A 277 -21.67 34.25 -0.44
N PRO A 278 -20.61 33.42 -0.51
CA PRO A 278 -20.75 32.04 -0.94
C PRO A 278 -21.64 31.29 0.04
N ILE A 279 -22.83 30.93 -0.43
CA ILE A 279 -23.72 29.99 0.23
C ILE A 279 -23.03 28.61 0.20
N SER A 280 -22.66 28.10 1.37
CA SER A 280 -22.23 26.70 1.52
C SER A 280 -23.27 25.79 0.84
N PRO A 281 -22.86 24.83 0.00
CA PRO A 281 -23.80 23.94 -0.65
C PRO A 281 -24.58 23.16 0.42
N ARG A 282 -25.90 23.25 0.36
CA ARG A 282 -26.77 22.39 1.18
C ARG A 282 -26.45 20.93 0.79
N PRO A 283 -26.22 20.04 1.75
CA PRO A 283 -26.03 18.61 1.45
C PRO A 283 -27.28 18.11 0.71
N THR A 284 -27.09 17.64 -0.51
CA THR A 284 -28.15 16.97 -1.26
C THR A 284 -28.40 15.63 -0.61
N THR A 285 -29.64 15.24 -0.40
CA THR A 285 -30.05 13.98 0.23
C THR A 285 -29.54 12.72 -0.51
N SER A 286 -29.01 12.88 -1.73
CA SER A 286 -28.41 11.79 -2.50
C SER A 286 -27.04 11.31 -1.98
N ASP A 287 -26.33 12.12 -1.19
CA ASP A 287 -24.95 11.82 -0.75
C ASP A 287 -24.88 10.87 0.47
N TRP A 288 -26.02 10.61 1.13
CA TRP A 288 -26.12 9.76 2.31
C TRP A 288 -26.90 8.45 2.02
N LEU A 289 -26.79 7.98 0.78
CA LEU A 289 -27.45 6.75 0.36
C LEU A 289 -26.62 5.53 0.80
N VAL A 290 -27.23 4.62 1.55
CA VAL A 290 -26.62 3.35 1.91
C VAL A 290 -26.76 2.39 0.72
N LYS A 291 -25.61 1.94 0.21
CA LYS A 291 -25.53 0.98 -0.88
C LYS A 291 -25.90 -0.42 -0.40
N THR A 292 -26.20 -1.32 -1.36
CA THR A 292 -26.46 -2.75 -1.10
C THR A 292 -25.34 -3.35 -0.25
N GLY A 293 -25.70 -4.07 0.81
CA GLY A 293 -24.74 -4.63 1.77
C GLY A 293 -24.48 -3.76 3.00
N GLY A 294 -25.16 -2.62 3.12
CA GLY A 294 -25.02 -1.72 4.26
C GLY A 294 -23.78 -0.83 4.17
N ILE A 295 -23.38 -0.43 2.97
CA ILE A 295 -22.19 0.41 2.73
C ILE A 295 -22.62 1.86 2.64
N LEU A 296 -22.16 2.69 3.57
CA LEU A 296 -22.23 4.14 3.51
C LEU A 296 -20.88 4.68 3.05
N ASP A 297 -20.83 5.21 1.83
CA ASP A 297 -19.61 5.71 1.21
C ASP A 297 -19.60 7.23 1.23
N ARG A 298 -18.71 7.79 2.02
CA ARG A 298 -18.44 9.23 2.18
C ARG A 298 -16.96 9.53 1.91
N SER A 299 -16.31 8.70 1.12
CA SER A 299 -14.93 8.91 0.70
C SER A 299 -14.80 10.08 -0.28
N ASN A 300 -13.62 10.70 -0.38
CA ASN A 300 -13.28 11.77 -1.33
C ASN A 300 -14.23 12.98 -1.29
N THR A 301 -14.83 13.30 -0.14
CA THR A 301 -15.78 14.42 -0.02
C THR A 301 -15.15 15.69 0.55
N GLN A 302 -13.82 15.69 0.77
CA GLN A 302 -13.09 16.78 1.44
C GLN A 302 -13.71 17.17 2.78
N SER A 303 -14.33 16.20 3.45
CA SER A 303 -15.03 16.42 4.72
C SER A 303 -14.01 16.47 5.87
N HIS A 304 -14.19 17.43 6.76
CA HIS A 304 -13.46 17.54 8.03
C HIS A 304 -14.28 17.06 9.23
N SER A 305 -15.58 16.83 9.04
CA SER A 305 -16.49 16.32 10.05
C SER A 305 -17.57 15.45 9.41
N LEU A 306 -18.13 14.54 10.19
CA LEU A 306 -19.27 13.72 9.77
C LEU A 306 -20.53 14.34 10.38
N ASN A 307 -21.45 14.83 9.53
CA ASN A 307 -22.67 15.54 9.97
C ASN A 307 -23.52 14.64 10.90
N PRO A 308 -23.67 14.98 12.19
CA PRO A 308 -24.34 14.12 13.16
C PRO A 308 -25.85 13.96 12.90
N VAL A 309 -26.50 14.97 12.33
CA VAL A 309 -27.94 14.91 12.02
C VAL A 309 -28.20 13.94 10.87
N ALA A 310 -27.36 14.00 9.82
CA ALA A 310 -27.46 13.09 8.70
C ALA A 310 -27.07 11.66 9.11
N ALA A 311 -26.02 11.49 9.91
CA ALA A 311 -25.60 10.19 10.43
C ALA A 311 -26.69 9.54 11.29
N ALA A 312 -27.31 10.30 12.21
CA ALA A 312 -28.41 9.83 13.04
C ALA A 312 -29.64 9.43 12.19
N SER A 313 -29.97 10.23 11.16
CA SER A 313 -31.07 9.95 10.26
C SER A 313 -30.87 8.66 9.48
N VAL A 314 -29.65 8.44 8.95
CA VAL A 314 -29.30 7.19 8.23
C VAL A 314 -29.35 6.00 9.19
N ALA A 315 -28.75 6.11 10.36
CA ALA A 315 -28.71 5.02 11.34
C ALA A 315 -30.10 4.59 11.84
N ALA A 316 -31.08 5.53 11.86
CA ALA A 316 -32.45 5.25 12.25
C ALA A 316 -33.22 4.44 11.18
N ASN A 317 -32.82 4.55 9.91
CA ASN A 317 -33.57 3.96 8.80
C ASN A 317 -32.85 2.75 8.16
N GLU A 318 -31.52 2.69 8.27
CA GLU A 318 -30.70 1.70 7.57
C GLU A 318 -29.58 1.14 8.45
N ALA A 319 -29.28 -0.15 8.28
CA ALA A 319 -28.17 -0.81 8.97
C ALA A 319 -26.85 -0.57 8.19
N VAL A 320 -26.03 0.37 8.68
CA VAL A 320 -24.71 0.61 8.12
C VAL A 320 -23.72 -0.38 8.70
N LYS A 321 -23.15 -1.23 7.84
CA LYS A 321 -22.14 -2.25 8.20
C LYS A 321 -20.72 -1.80 7.84
N VAL A 322 -20.57 -1.08 6.75
CA VAL A 322 -19.31 -0.57 6.24
C VAL A 322 -19.42 0.93 6.08
N LEU A 323 -18.51 1.67 6.71
CA LEU A 323 -18.43 3.12 6.61
C LEU A 323 -17.09 3.51 5.98
N GLU A 324 -17.16 4.07 4.76
CA GLU A 324 -16.00 4.53 4.01
C GLU A 324 -15.86 6.05 4.17
N LEU A 325 -14.81 6.47 4.89
CA LEU A 325 -14.46 7.87 5.16
C LEU A 325 -13.05 8.22 4.65
N HIS A 326 -12.45 7.35 3.86
CA HIS A 326 -11.08 7.55 3.37
C HIS A 326 -10.98 8.73 2.37
N HIS A 327 -9.74 9.24 2.18
CA HIS A 327 -9.47 10.40 1.30
C HIS A 327 -10.30 11.63 1.66
N ASN A 328 -10.31 11.98 2.93
CA ASN A 328 -10.89 13.19 3.47
C ASN A 328 -9.84 14.00 4.25
N ILE A 329 -10.27 14.99 5.01
CA ILE A 329 -9.40 15.85 5.82
C ILE A 329 -9.75 15.79 7.31
N PHE A 330 -10.18 14.59 7.78
CA PHE A 330 -10.47 14.38 9.19
C PHE A 330 -9.18 14.46 10.03
N LYS A 331 -9.19 15.34 11.02
CA LYS A 331 -8.09 15.45 12.01
C LYS A 331 -8.33 14.59 13.24
N GLU A 332 -9.58 14.18 13.44
CA GLU A 332 -10.04 13.32 14.53
C GLU A 332 -11.07 12.31 14.00
N ILE A 333 -11.24 11.21 14.73
CA ILE A 333 -12.30 10.23 14.45
C ILE A 333 -13.62 10.86 14.88
N PRO A 334 -14.58 11.07 13.95
CA PRO A 334 -15.84 11.75 14.29
C PRO A 334 -16.67 10.99 15.32
N SER A 335 -17.07 11.61 16.41
CA SER A 335 -17.92 10.99 17.44
C SER A 335 -19.29 10.53 16.90
N SER A 336 -19.77 11.16 15.83
CA SER A 336 -21.02 10.77 15.14
C SER A 336 -20.98 9.36 14.50
N ILE A 337 -19.82 8.71 14.42
CA ILE A 337 -19.72 7.29 14.07
C ILE A 337 -20.45 6.40 15.07
N ALA A 338 -20.58 6.84 16.33
CA ALA A 338 -21.31 6.14 17.38
C ALA A 338 -22.77 5.84 17.02
N PHE A 339 -23.41 6.62 16.14
CA PHE A 339 -24.77 6.32 15.65
C PHE A 339 -24.86 4.96 14.94
N PHE A 340 -23.77 4.50 14.37
CA PHE A 340 -23.70 3.22 13.65
C PHE A 340 -23.17 2.05 14.52
N ALA A 341 -22.90 2.27 15.82
CA ALA A 341 -22.23 1.32 16.71
C ALA A 341 -22.87 -0.08 16.74
N ALA A 342 -24.20 -0.16 16.65
CA ALA A 342 -24.94 -1.41 16.71
C ALA A 342 -24.75 -2.33 15.46
N THR A 343 -24.33 -1.78 14.32
CA THR A 343 -24.27 -2.50 13.05
C THR A 343 -22.93 -2.41 12.34
N LEU A 344 -22.06 -1.45 12.70
CA LEU A 344 -20.81 -1.18 12.02
C LEU A 344 -19.79 -2.29 12.26
N THR A 345 -19.38 -2.96 11.19
CA THR A 345 -18.36 -4.02 11.22
C THR A 345 -17.03 -3.58 10.62
N THR A 346 -17.05 -2.63 9.68
CA THR A 346 -15.84 -2.14 9.00
C THR A 346 -15.85 -0.62 8.95
N LEU A 347 -14.76 0.00 9.41
CA LEU A 347 -14.54 1.44 9.38
C LEU A 347 -13.25 1.74 8.67
N ASN A 348 -13.32 2.56 7.62
CA ASN A 348 -12.17 2.99 6.84
C ASN A 348 -11.99 4.51 6.93
N LEU A 349 -10.93 4.94 7.59
CA LEU A 349 -10.47 6.33 7.75
C LEU A 349 -9.06 6.53 7.16
N ALA A 350 -8.66 5.68 6.22
CA ALA A 350 -7.36 5.82 5.56
C ALA A 350 -7.27 7.16 4.79
N HIS A 351 -6.04 7.65 4.58
CA HIS A 351 -5.80 8.91 3.85
C HIS A 351 -6.59 10.09 4.40
N ASN A 352 -6.36 10.38 5.67
CA ASN A 352 -6.88 11.54 6.35
C ASN A 352 -5.74 12.33 7.03
N GLU A 353 -6.07 13.29 7.86
CA GLU A 353 -5.12 14.12 8.60
C GLU A 353 -5.10 13.80 10.10
N LEU A 354 -5.37 12.53 10.49
CA LEU A 354 -5.35 12.12 11.91
C LEU A 354 -3.94 12.34 12.50
N THR A 355 -3.87 13.07 13.62
CA THR A 355 -2.62 13.46 14.28
C THR A 355 -2.47 12.83 15.67
N SER A 356 -1.26 12.80 16.21
CA SER A 356 -0.79 11.91 17.26
C SER A 356 -1.52 11.92 18.58
N ASP A 357 -1.99 13.05 19.03
CA ASP A 357 -2.42 13.18 20.43
C ASP A 357 -3.91 13.52 20.58
N THR A 358 -4.60 13.75 19.47
CA THR A 358 -5.95 14.28 19.46
C THR A 358 -6.90 13.62 18.48
N PHE A 359 -6.49 12.54 17.81
CA PHE A 359 -7.35 11.93 16.79
C PHE A 359 -8.53 11.14 17.38
N LEU A 360 -8.51 10.83 18.68
CA LEU A 360 -9.63 10.27 19.43
C LEU A 360 -9.52 10.72 20.88
N ASN A 361 -10.38 11.66 21.30
CA ASN A 361 -10.35 12.29 22.62
C ASN A 361 -11.47 11.79 23.53
N ASP A 362 -12.58 11.35 22.94
CA ASP A 362 -13.74 10.86 23.66
C ASP A 362 -13.90 9.36 23.52
N ASP A 363 -14.48 8.70 24.50
CA ASP A 363 -14.77 7.28 24.46
C ASP A 363 -15.70 6.94 23.29
N LEU A 364 -15.25 6.05 22.41
CA LEU A 364 -15.99 5.56 21.26
C LEU A 364 -16.21 4.04 21.39
N GLU A 365 -17.46 3.64 21.57
CA GLU A 365 -17.84 2.24 21.70
C GLU A 365 -18.41 1.72 20.36
N LEU A 366 -17.71 0.76 19.73
CA LEU A 366 -18.10 0.11 18.49
C LEU A 366 -18.09 -1.40 18.68
N PRO A 367 -19.06 -1.99 19.41
CA PRO A 367 -19.01 -3.38 19.87
C PRO A 367 -19.00 -4.42 18.72
N MET A 368 -19.48 -4.04 17.54
CA MET A 368 -19.54 -4.95 16.38
C MET A 368 -18.38 -4.79 15.40
N LEU A 369 -17.49 -3.79 15.64
CA LEU A 369 -16.40 -3.47 14.72
C LEU A 369 -15.37 -4.62 14.67
N LYS A 370 -15.11 -5.12 13.48
CA LYS A 370 -14.15 -6.18 13.19
C LYS A 370 -12.92 -5.67 12.47
N GLU A 371 -13.07 -4.68 11.61
CA GLU A 371 -11.99 -4.14 10.80
C GLU A 371 -11.93 -2.61 10.95
N LEU A 372 -10.74 -2.11 11.28
CA LEU A 372 -10.43 -0.70 11.35
C LEU A 372 -9.22 -0.41 10.47
N ASN A 373 -9.41 0.48 9.49
CA ASN A 373 -8.33 1.00 8.67
C ASN A 373 -8.14 2.50 8.96
N ILE A 374 -6.98 2.86 9.50
CA ILE A 374 -6.52 4.23 9.73
C ILE A 374 -5.12 4.44 9.13
N SER A 375 -4.81 3.69 8.07
CA SER A 375 -3.56 3.82 7.35
C SER A 375 -3.41 5.19 6.66
N SER A 376 -2.20 5.53 6.25
CA SER A 376 -1.91 6.77 5.52
C SER A 376 -2.44 8.04 6.22
N ASN A 377 -2.09 8.15 7.48
CA ASN A 377 -2.34 9.31 8.33
C ASN A 377 -1.00 9.86 8.86
N THR A 378 -1.01 10.67 9.90
CA THR A 378 0.22 11.31 10.39
C THR A 378 0.50 11.07 11.86
N PHE A 379 -0.24 10.16 12.52
CA PHE A 379 -0.07 9.89 13.93
C PHE A 379 1.20 9.06 14.21
N ASN A 380 1.81 9.32 15.37
CA ASN A 380 3.03 8.65 15.85
C ASN A 380 2.79 7.74 17.05
N SER A 381 1.55 7.67 17.54
CA SER A 381 1.14 6.86 18.68
C SER A 381 -0.27 6.30 18.47
N VAL A 382 -0.50 5.07 18.89
CA VAL A 382 -1.82 4.43 18.95
C VAL A 382 -2.46 4.55 20.34
N GLN A 383 -1.87 5.34 21.21
CA GLN A 383 -2.35 5.52 22.58
C GLN A 383 -3.81 6.01 22.65
N PRO A 384 -4.28 6.93 21.76
CA PRO A 384 -5.70 7.32 21.74
C PRO A 384 -6.66 6.15 21.48
N LEU A 385 -6.29 5.18 20.61
CA LEU A 385 -7.10 3.98 20.42
C LEU A 385 -7.17 3.12 21.69
N ILE A 386 -6.03 2.97 22.37
CA ILE A 386 -5.93 2.17 23.60
C ILE A 386 -6.79 2.78 24.72
N GLN A 387 -6.80 4.09 24.81
CA GLN A 387 -7.50 4.81 25.88
C GLN A 387 -9.00 4.94 25.65
N HIS A 388 -9.41 5.20 24.41
CA HIS A 388 -10.76 5.67 24.11
C HIS A 388 -11.58 4.75 23.18
N LEU A 389 -10.95 3.78 22.48
CA LEU A 389 -11.67 2.90 21.56
C LEU A 389 -12.05 1.57 22.22
N LYS A 390 -13.34 1.29 22.36
CA LYS A 390 -13.87 0.04 22.90
C LYS A 390 -14.47 -0.83 21.79
N THR A 391 -13.67 -1.76 21.27
CA THR A 391 -14.01 -2.66 20.15
C THR A 391 -13.63 -4.10 20.48
N PRO A 392 -14.42 -4.82 21.29
CA PRO A 392 -14.07 -6.17 21.73
C PRO A 392 -14.01 -7.20 20.60
N MET A 393 -14.61 -6.89 19.45
CA MET A 393 -14.68 -7.77 18.28
C MET A 393 -13.64 -7.47 17.22
N LEU A 394 -12.73 -6.49 17.43
CA LEU A 394 -11.74 -6.08 16.44
C LEU A 394 -10.78 -7.24 16.11
N GLU A 395 -10.79 -7.67 14.86
CA GLU A 395 -9.98 -8.78 14.33
C GLU A 395 -8.82 -8.26 13.46
N ARG A 396 -9.03 -7.13 12.77
CA ARG A 396 -8.06 -6.55 11.83
C ARG A 396 -7.87 -5.06 12.11
N LEU A 397 -6.62 -4.64 12.25
CA LEU A 397 -6.22 -3.24 12.40
C LEU A 397 -5.14 -2.90 11.37
N ASP A 398 -5.39 -1.88 10.57
CA ASP A 398 -4.42 -1.33 9.63
C ASP A 398 -3.98 0.08 10.07
N ILE A 399 -2.72 0.19 10.47
CA ILE A 399 -2.04 1.41 10.89
C ILE A 399 -0.80 1.69 10.01
N SER A 400 -0.78 1.12 8.82
CA SER A 400 0.32 1.30 7.87
C SER A 400 0.45 2.77 7.42
N PHE A 401 1.61 3.15 6.89
CA PHE A 401 1.86 4.51 6.38
C PHE A 401 1.56 5.62 7.40
N ASN A 402 2.11 5.45 8.60
CA ASN A 402 2.05 6.44 9.67
C ASN A 402 3.46 6.78 10.18
N ARG A 403 3.59 7.30 11.40
CA ARG A 403 4.87 7.70 11.99
C ARG A 403 5.18 6.99 13.29
N LEU A 404 4.67 5.75 13.44
CA LEU A 404 4.84 4.97 14.66
C LEU A 404 6.29 4.56 14.86
N MET A 405 6.82 4.77 16.07
CA MET A 405 8.17 4.36 16.44
C MET A 405 8.22 3.04 17.21
N SER A 406 7.11 2.61 17.78
CA SER A 406 6.96 1.36 18.54
C SER A 406 5.54 0.82 18.45
N LEU A 407 5.36 -0.45 18.74
CA LEU A 407 4.05 -1.11 18.87
C LEU A 407 3.82 -1.52 20.33
N PRO A 408 2.75 -1.05 20.97
CA PRO A 408 2.34 -1.54 22.28
C PRO A 408 1.66 -2.91 22.19
N ALA A 409 1.38 -3.54 23.32
CA ALA A 409 0.67 -4.82 23.44
C ALA A 409 -0.84 -4.66 23.17
N LEU A 410 -1.21 -4.45 21.89
CA LEU A 410 -2.58 -4.15 21.45
C LEU A 410 -3.59 -5.25 21.82
N LYS A 411 -3.16 -6.51 21.90
CA LYS A 411 -4.02 -7.65 22.23
C LYS A 411 -4.67 -7.56 23.61
N GLN A 412 -4.06 -6.83 24.54
CA GLN A 412 -4.62 -6.58 25.87
C GLN A 412 -5.89 -5.69 25.80
N HIS A 413 -5.94 -4.79 24.83
CA HIS A 413 -7.06 -3.85 24.62
C HIS A 413 -8.05 -4.36 23.57
N PHE A 414 -7.56 -5.11 22.56
CA PHE A 414 -8.35 -5.69 21.49
C PHE A 414 -8.21 -7.23 21.49
N PRO A 415 -8.97 -7.95 22.35
CA PRO A 415 -8.72 -9.37 22.63
C PRO A 415 -8.84 -10.29 21.40
N ARG A 416 -9.62 -9.90 20.39
CA ARG A 416 -9.82 -10.65 19.15
C ARG A 416 -8.87 -10.25 18.02
N LEU A 417 -8.01 -9.27 18.23
CA LEU A 417 -7.07 -8.82 17.20
C LEU A 417 -6.15 -9.96 16.78
N ILE A 418 -6.20 -10.35 15.51
CA ILE A 418 -5.37 -11.41 14.92
C ILE A 418 -4.52 -10.92 13.76
N THR A 419 -4.92 -9.82 13.11
CA THR A 419 -4.20 -9.24 11.97
C THR A 419 -3.83 -7.80 12.28
N LEU A 420 -2.55 -7.50 12.29
CA LEU A 420 -2.01 -6.15 12.47
C LEU A 420 -1.13 -5.80 11.25
N LEU A 421 -1.51 -4.74 10.55
CA LEU A 421 -0.74 -4.17 9.46
C LEU A 421 -0.14 -2.84 9.92
N ALA A 422 1.17 -2.77 9.98
CA ALA A 422 1.94 -1.64 10.46
C ALA A 422 3.14 -1.33 9.56
N SER A 423 3.00 -1.65 8.26
CA SER A 423 4.04 -1.37 7.27
C SER A 423 4.25 0.13 7.08
N HIS A 424 5.40 0.53 6.52
CA HIS A 424 5.70 1.94 6.22
C HIS A 424 5.53 2.87 7.44
N ASN A 425 6.13 2.50 8.55
CA ASN A 425 6.25 3.30 9.76
C ASN A 425 7.74 3.55 10.09
N THR A 426 8.06 3.88 11.32
CA THR A 426 9.44 4.07 11.81
C THR A 426 9.74 3.19 13.02
N ILE A 427 9.11 2.00 13.06
CA ILE A 427 9.23 1.05 14.18
C ILE A 427 10.66 0.50 14.20
N ARG A 428 11.30 0.57 15.38
CA ARG A 428 12.71 0.21 15.56
C ARG A 428 12.92 -1.15 16.18
N GLU A 429 11.93 -1.62 16.93
CA GLU A 429 11.97 -2.93 17.62
C GLU A 429 10.58 -3.53 17.72
N LEU A 430 10.53 -4.86 17.80
CA LEU A 430 9.33 -5.63 18.08
C LEU A 430 9.51 -6.37 19.41
N SER A 431 8.72 -5.99 20.42
CA SER A 431 8.67 -6.75 21.66
C SER A 431 7.84 -8.01 21.47
N PRO A 432 8.15 -9.13 22.15
CA PRO A 432 7.30 -10.33 22.13
C PRO A 432 5.86 -10.05 22.56
N GLU A 433 5.65 -9.14 23.51
CA GLU A 433 4.34 -8.76 24.03
C GLU A 433 3.50 -8.03 22.99
N SER A 434 4.11 -7.17 22.16
CA SER A 434 3.39 -6.46 21.10
C SER A 434 2.90 -7.40 19.99
N VAL A 435 3.53 -8.56 19.83
CA VAL A 435 3.22 -9.55 18.78
C VAL A 435 2.39 -10.72 19.32
N ARG A 436 2.37 -10.91 20.66
CA ARG A 436 1.69 -12.04 21.32
C ARG A 436 0.21 -12.14 20.89
N GLY A 437 -0.18 -13.33 20.43
CA GLY A 437 -1.56 -13.65 20.04
C GLY A 437 -2.00 -13.10 18.68
N LEU A 438 -1.12 -12.47 17.93
CA LEU A 438 -1.34 -12.19 16.51
C LEU A 438 -1.09 -13.45 15.67
N ILE A 439 -1.86 -13.60 14.61
CA ILE A 439 -1.68 -14.61 13.55
C ILE A 439 -0.89 -14.00 12.40
N THR A 440 -1.21 -12.75 12.05
CA THR A 440 -0.56 -12.01 10.95
C THR A 440 -0.04 -10.68 11.46
N LEU A 441 1.24 -10.43 11.22
CA LEU A 441 1.88 -9.15 11.46
C LEU A 441 2.65 -8.73 10.21
N ASP A 442 2.31 -7.54 9.69
CA ASP A 442 3.08 -6.86 8.67
C ASP A 442 3.77 -5.64 9.27
N CYS A 443 5.09 -5.70 9.40
CA CYS A 443 5.97 -4.61 9.78
C CYS A 443 7.01 -4.34 8.70
N SER A 444 6.67 -4.59 7.44
CA SER A 444 7.53 -4.28 6.31
C SER A 444 7.82 -2.78 6.20
N SER A 445 8.94 -2.41 5.60
CA SER A 445 9.33 -1.01 5.38
C SER A 445 9.28 -0.17 6.67
N ASN A 446 9.96 -0.65 7.69
CA ASN A 446 10.17 0.02 8.97
C ASN A 446 11.68 0.23 9.25
N ASP A 447 12.04 0.59 10.48
CA ASP A 447 13.43 0.80 10.92
C ASP A 447 13.97 -0.35 11.80
N LEU A 448 13.40 -1.57 11.66
CA LEU A 448 13.85 -2.73 12.42
C LEU A 448 15.28 -3.11 12.02
N ASN A 449 16.16 -3.26 13.02
CA ASN A 449 17.55 -3.68 12.81
C ASN A 449 17.86 -5.08 13.33
N SER A 450 17.02 -5.59 14.22
CA SER A 450 17.10 -6.93 14.80
C SER A 450 15.72 -7.43 15.21
N LEU A 451 15.56 -8.73 15.31
CA LEU A 451 14.40 -9.37 15.91
C LEU A 451 14.78 -9.96 17.27
N ASN A 452 13.92 -9.76 18.27
CA ASN A 452 14.07 -10.36 19.58
C ASN A 452 13.97 -11.89 19.45
N ALA A 453 14.92 -12.63 20.02
CA ALA A 453 14.96 -14.09 19.96
C ALA A 453 13.68 -14.74 20.53
N ARG A 454 13.05 -14.13 21.54
CA ARG A 454 11.81 -14.62 22.16
C ARG A 454 10.59 -14.58 21.23
N LEU A 455 10.64 -13.84 20.11
CA LEU A 455 9.61 -13.94 19.06
C LEU A 455 9.52 -15.37 18.51
N GLY A 456 10.62 -16.14 18.55
CA GLY A 456 10.64 -17.54 18.17
C GLY A 456 9.69 -18.43 18.98
N LEU A 457 9.27 -18.00 20.19
CA LEU A 457 8.30 -18.71 21.03
C LEU A 457 6.85 -18.50 20.60
N LEU A 458 6.60 -17.52 19.73
CA LEU A 458 5.24 -17.13 19.28
C LEU A 458 4.74 -17.95 18.10
N GLY A 459 5.57 -18.80 17.50
CA GLY A 459 5.19 -19.69 16.41
C GLY A 459 4.44 -20.94 16.87
N GLY A 460 3.93 -21.71 15.90
CA GLY A 460 3.22 -22.97 16.15
C GLY A 460 1.70 -22.84 15.97
N PRO A 461 0.93 -23.92 16.23
CA PRO A 461 -0.51 -23.93 16.07
C PRO A 461 -1.19 -22.84 16.90
N GLY A 462 -1.94 -21.94 16.23
CA GLY A 462 -2.62 -20.82 16.89
C GLY A 462 -1.73 -19.60 17.22
N GLY A 463 -0.42 -19.67 16.93
CA GLY A 463 0.52 -18.56 17.07
C GLY A 463 0.73 -17.77 15.78
N LEU A 464 1.84 -17.03 15.73
CA LEU A 464 2.21 -16.18 14.59
C LEU A 464 2.53 -17.05 13.36
N GLN A 465 1.68 -16.97 12.35
CA GLN A 465 1.80 -17.73 11.09
C GLN A 465 2.41 -16.88 9.98
N LYS A 466 2.16 -15.57 10.00
CA LYS A 466 2.64 -14.65 8.98
C LYS A 466 3.32 -13.46 9.64
N LEU A 467 4.63 -13.34 9.40
CA LEU A 467 5.47 -12.23 9.82
C LEU A 467 6.13 -11.65 8.58
N ASP A 468 5.69 -10.47 8.16
CA ASP A 468 6.36 -9.71 7.11
C ASP A 468 7.19 -8.60 7.75
N VAL A 469 8.49 -8.67 7.52
CA VAL A 469 9.46 -7.68 7.98
C VAL A 469 10.39 -7.24 6.84
N THR A 470 9.97 -7.45 5.59
CA THR A 470 10.72 -7.04 4.40
C THR A 470 10.94 -5.52 4.37
N GLY A 471 11.94 -5.04 3.67
CA GLY A 471 12.22 -3.59 3.59
C GLY A 471 12.75 -2.96 4.88
N ASN A 472 13.14 -3.75 5.89
CA ASN A 472 13.77 -3.29 7.11
C ASN A 472 15.30 -3.39 7.03
N ARG A 473 16.02 -2.85 8.01
CA ARG A 473 17.50 -2.74 8.00
C ARG A 473 18.17 -3.82 8.85
N PHE A 474 17.77 -5.09 8.64
CA PHE A 474 18.26 -6.18 9.48
C PHE A 474 19.77 -6.43 9.39
N ARG A 475 20.40 -6.47 10.56
CA ARG A 475 21.73 -7.04 10.76
C ARG A 475 21.63 -8.49 11.23
N VAL A 476 20.60 -8.79 12.05
CA VAL A 476 20.33 -10.11 12.63
C VAL A 476 18.80 -10.27 12.78
N PRO A 477 18.21 -11.31 12.19
CA PRO A 477 18.79 -12.33 11.30
C PRO A 477 19.22 -11.78 9.94
N LYS A 478 20.12 -12.51 9.25
CA LYS A 478 20.47 -12.17 7.87
C LYS A 478 19.25 -12.37 6.96
N TYR A 479 19.17 -11.60 5.87
CA TYR A 479 18.11 -11.70 4.87
C TYR A 479 17.87 -13.13 4.36
N THR A 480 18.92 -13.91 4.19
CA THR A 480 18.84 -15.33 3.79
C THR A 480 18.05 -16.24 4.76
N ILE A 481 17.82 -15.79 5.99
CA ILE A 481 16.94 -16.49 6.95
C ILE A 481 15.52 -15.97 6.78
N LEU A 482 15.33 -14.65 6.66
CA LEU A 482 14.01 -14.02 6.50
C LEU A 482 13.31 -14.48 5.21
N GLU A 483 14.05 -14.65 4.13
CA GLU A 483 13.56 -15.15 2.84
C GLU A 483 13.00 -16.58 2.89
N LYS A 484 13.39 -17.37 3.89
CA LYS A 484 12.85 -18.73 4.08
C LYS A 484 11.42 -18.73 4.66
N GLY A 485 10.88 -17.56 4.99
CA GLY A 485 9.54 -17.37 5.51
C GLY A 485 9.45 -17.38 7.03
N THR A 486 8.24 -17.18 7.51
CA THR A 486 7.94 -16.96 8.94
C THR A 486 8.39 -18.12 9.82
N GLU A 487 8.02 -19.36 9.47
CA GLU A 487 8.34 -20.54 10.28
C GLU A 487 9.83 -20.73 10.45
N ALA A 488 10.60 -20.62 9.36
CA ALA A 488 12.06 -20.74 9.41
C ALA A 488 12.70 -19.60 10.22
N THR A 489 12.17 -18.40 10.12
CA THR A 489 12.63 -17.25 10.90
C THR A 489 12.39 -17.47 12.39
N LEU A 490 11.18 -17.89 12.78
CA LEU A 490 10.82 -18.13 14.18
C LEU A 490 11.61 -19.31 14.77
N ALA A 491 11.83 -20.38 14.00
CA ALA A 491 12.68 -21.49 14.40
C ALA A 491 14.12 -21.02 14.66
N TRP A 492 14.68 -20.25 13.72
CA TRP A 492 16.03 -19.69 13.85
C TRP A 492 16.18 -18.76 15.07
N LEU A 493 15.16 -17.98 15.41
CA LEU A 493 15.13 -17.12 16.59
C LEU A 493 15.07 -17.97 17.85
N ARG A 494 14.23 -19.01 17.90
CA ARG A 494 14.08 -19.92 19.04
C ARG A 494 15.38 -20.59 19.45
N ASP A 495 16.18 -21.00 18.46
CA ASP A 495 17.49 -21.63 18.70
C ASP A 495 18.52 -20.69 19.37
N ARG A 496 18.21 -19.40 19.47
CA ARG A 496 19.08 -18.36 20.04
C ARG A 496 18.60 -17.81 21.38
N ILE A 497 17.55 -18.39 21.92
CA ILE A 497 17.10 -18.06 23.27
C ILE A 497 18.11 -18.67 24.25
N PRO A 498 18.62 -17.89 25.21
CA PRO A 498 19.54 -18.42 26.23
C PRO A 498 18.92 -19.58 27.05
N ALA A 499 19.73 -20.56 27.36
CA ALA A 499 19.29 -21.69 28.20
C ALA A 499 18.83 -21.16 29.57
N GLY A 500 17.56 -21.37 29.89
CA GLY A 500 16.91 -20.86 31.11
C GLY A 500 15.84 -19.81 30.90
N GLU A 501 15.72 -19.25 29.69
CA GLU A 501 14.76 -18.19 29.33
C GLU A 501 13.65 -18.67 28.37
N THR A 502 13.29 -19.93 28.42
CA THR A 502 12.38 -20.59 27.46
C THR A 502 10.89 -20.35 27.70
N SER A 503 10.52 -19.64 28.79
CA SER A 503 9.12 -19.34 29.13
C SER A 503 8.75 -17.91 28.76
N LEU A 504 7.58 -17.73 28.14
CA LEU A 504 6.95 -16.39 27.93
C LEU A 504 6.37 -15.84 29.24
N ALA A 505 6.34 -16.64 30.32
CA ALA A 505 5.82 -16.27 31.64
C ALA A 505 6.85 -15.55 32.55
N ASP A 506 8.14 -15.51 32.11
CA ASP A 506 9.21 -14.92 32.92
C ASP A 506 9.46 -13.43 32.57
N VAL A 507 8.47 -12.76 32.02
CA VAL A 507 8.51 -11.33 31.66
C VAL A 507 7.30 -10.64 32.31
N ASP A 508 7.35 -10.49 33.61
CA ASP A 508 6.56 -9.52 34.38
C ASP A 508 7.48 -8.40 34.91
#